data_873c5600994fa48e88cb01b8cb2981f6
#
_entry.id   873c5600994fa48e88cb01b8cb2981f6
#
_cell.length_a   1.000
_cell.length_b   1.000
_cell.length_c   1.000
_cell.angle_alpha   90.00
_cell.angle_beta   90.00
_cell.angle_gamma   90.00
#
_symmetry.space_group_name_H-M   'P 1'
#
loop_
_entity.id
_entity.type
_entity.pdbx_description
1 polymer ?
#
loop_
_entity_poly.entity_id
_entity_poly.type
_entity_poly.pdbx_seq_one_letter_code
_entity_poly.pdbx_strand_id
1 'polypeptide(L)'
;FADQLCRAAAEPRRVLPDIRAAYKQVERVSADKLLELLPEALRPSYAPLVRESDPTVHDIVKAADKLSAHIKCIEELRAGNQEFASAAEQTRQALTNMHLPELDWFLEHCLDSFGKNLDQLE
;
A
#
# COMPACT_ATOMS: atom_id res chain seq x y z
N PHE A 1 -1.81 -8.76 -10.52
CA PHE A 1 -1.22 -8.49 -9.19
C PHE A 1 -1.92 -7.32 -8.50
N ALA A 2 -2.10 -6.16 -9.17
CA ALA A 2 -2.85 -5.02 -8.65
C ALA A 2 -4.33 -5.36 -8.37
N ASP A 3 -4.95 -6.17 -9.20
CA ASP A 3 -6.32 -6.66 -9.06
C ASP A 3 -6.51 -7.52 -7.79
N GLN A 4 -5.50 -8.31 -7.43
CA GLN A 4 -5.49 -9.08 -6.18
C GLN A 4 -5.30 -8.17 -4.94
N LEU A 5 -4.51 -7.11 -5.06
CA LEU A 5 -4.32 -6.13 -3.99
C LEU A 5 -5.59 -5.32 -3.70
N CYS A 6 -6.31 -4.87 -4.73
CA CYS A 6 -7.59 -4.19 -4.57
C CYS A 6 -8.66 -5.10 -3.96
N ARG A 7 -8.74 -6.37 -4.38
CA ARG A 7 -9.66 -7.35 -3.78
C ARG A 7 -9.31 -7.67 -2.34
N ALA A 8 -8.03 -7.81 -2.02
CA ALA A 8 -7.57 -8.02 -0.65
C ALA A 8 -7.82 -6.80 0.26
N ALA A 9 -7.74 -5.58 -0.28
CA ALA A 9 -8.10 -4.36 0.45
C ALA A 9 -9.61 -4.23 0.68
N ALA A 10 -10.43 -4.79 -0.21
CA ALA A 10 -11.89 -4.78 -0.12
C ALA A 10 -12.47 -5.83 0.85
N GLU A 11 -11.69 -6.81 1.31
CA GLU A 11 -12.11 -7.83 2.29
C GLU A 11 -11.44 -7.69 3.68
N PRO A 12 -11.57 -6.56 4.40
CA PRO A 12 -10.91 -6.41 5.69
C PRO A 12 -11.53 -7.21 6.84
N ARG A 13 -12.69 -7.87 6.61
CA ARG A 13 -13.48 -8.42 7.72
C ARG A 13 -13.32 -9.91 8.02
N ARG A 14 -12.53 -10.67 7.24
CA ARG A 14 -12.45 -12.13 7.41
C ARG A 14 -11.06 -12.74 7.47
N VAL A 15 -10.01 -11.97 7.44
CA VAL A 15 -8.69 -12.51 7.74
C VAL A 15 -8.56 -12.59 9.25
N LEU A 16 -8.72 -13.81 9.78
CA LEU A 16 -8.53 -14.08 11.20
C LEU A 16 -7.18 -13.51 11.66
N PRO A 17 -7.08 -12.95 12.87
CA PRO A 17 -5.83 -12.41 13.43
C PRO A 17 -4.65 -13.39 13.30
N ASP A 18 -4.90 -14.68 13.41
CA ASP A 18 -3.92 -15.74 13.28
C ASP A 18 -3.32 -15.85 11.88
N ILE A 19 -4.12 -15.65 10.82
CA ILE A 19 -3.66 -15.65 9.44
C ILE A 19 -2.76 -14.43 9.19
N ARG A 20 -3.11 -13.27 9.72
CA ARG A 20 -2.27 -12.06 9.61
C ARG A 20 -0.93 -12.25 10.31
N ALA A 21 -0.92 -12.86 11.49
CA ALA A 21 0.31 -13.18 12.23
C ALA A 21 1.17 -14.18 11.45
N ALA A 22 0.57 -15.21 10.86
CA ALA A 22 1.26 -16.17 10.01
C ALA A 22 1.89 -15.51 8.77
N TYR A 23 1.18 -14.60 8.08
CA TYR A 23 1.73 -13.85 6.96
C TYR A 23 2.94 -13.00 7.37
N LYS A 24 2.86 -12.28 8.48
CA LYS A 24 4.00 -11.52 9.01
C LYS A 24 5.21 -12.40 9.32
N GLN A 25 4.98 -13.61 9.78
CA GLN A 25 6.08 -14.55 10.01
C GLN A 25 6.69 -15.02 8.68
N VAL A 26 5.88 -15.28 7.65
CA VAL A 26 6.36 -15.62 6.31
C VAL A 26 7.16 -14.48 5.71
N GLU A 27 6.70 -13.23 5.86
CA GLU A 27 7.43 -12.04 5.41
C GLU A 27 8.81 -11.93 6.06
N ARG A 28 8.91 -12.13 7.38
CA ARG A 28 10.20 -12.13 8.10
C ARG A 28 11.15 -13.20 7.61
N VAL A 29 10.66 -14.43 7.47
CA VAL A 29 11.48 -15.55 6.99
C VAL A 29 11.93 -15.29 5.55
N SER A 30 11.08 -14.71 4.72
CA SER A 30 11.42 -14.36 3.34
C SER A 30 12.45 -13.25 3.27
N ALA A 31 12.36 -12.24 4.14
CA ALA A 31 13.35 -11.18 4.28
C ALA A 31 14.72 -11.73 4.67
N ASP A 32 14.77 -12.65 5.62
CA ASP A 32 16.00 -13.31 6.05
C ASP A 32 16.64 -14.11 4.92
N LYS A 33 15.84 -14.90 4.19
CA LYS A 33 16.31 -15.64 3.01
C LYS A 33 16.82 -14.72 1.91
N LEU A 34 16.16 -13.59 1.69
CA LEU A 34 16.60 -12.59 0.71
C LEU A 34 17.98 -12.04 1.06
N LEU A 35 18.22 -11.75 2.35
CA LEU A 35 19.53 -11.32 2.83
C LEU A 35 20.61 -12.40 2.68
N GLU A 36 20.25 -13.67 2.88
CA GLU A 36 21.18 -14.80 2.69
C GLU A 36 21.66 -14.97 1.25
N LEU A 37 20.85 -14.54 0.27
CA LEU A 37 21.23 -14.55 -1.16
C LEU A 37 22.30 -13.52 -1.51
N LEU A 38 22.46 -12.48 -0.68
CA LEU A 38 23.49 -11.47 -0.90
C LEU A 38 24.87 -11.96 -0.48
N PRO A 39 25.95 -11.51 -1.18
CA PRO A 39 27.31 -11.66 -0.69
C PRO A 39 27.45 -11.17 0.75
N GLU A 40 28.22 -11.87 1.56
CA GLU A 40 28.35 -11.60 3.00
C GLU A 40 28.75 -10.13 3.28
N ALA A 41 29.63 -9.57 2.45
CA ALA A 41 30.11 -8.19 2.56
C ALA A 41 28.98 -7.15 2.37
N LEU A 42 27.90 -7.47 1.69
CA LEU A 42 26.76 -6.56 1.42
C LEU A 42 25.65 -6.67 2.48
N ARG A 43 25.55 -7.79 3.17
CA ARG A 43 24.45 -8.04 4.12
C ARG A 43 24.29 -6.96 5.19
N PRO A 44 25.37 -6.44 5.83
CA PRO A 44 25.22 -5.40 6.84
C PRO A 44 24.58 -4.10 6.31
N SER A 45 24.88 -3.74 5.06
CA SER A 45 24.34 -2.53 4.44
C SER A 45 22.88 -2.68 4.01
N TYR A 46 22.47 -3.89 3.63
CA TYR A 46 21.11 -4.16 3.14
C TYR A 46 20.15 -4.62 4.24
N ALA A 47 20.65 -5.18 5.34
CA ALA A 47 19.81 -5.66 6.42
C ALA A 47 18.85 -4.59 6.98
N PRO A 48 19.26 -3.34 7.23
CA PRO A 48 18.35 -2.29 7.68
C PRO A 48 17.25 -1.94 6.67
N LEU A 49 17.53 -2.08 5.37
CA LEU A 49 16.58 -1.78 4.30
C LEU A 49 15.53 -2.88 4.14
N VAL A 50 15.94 -4.14 4.32
CA VAL A 50 15.07 -5.31 4.18
C VAL A 50 14.24 -5.54 5.46
N ARG A 51 14.83 -5.22 6.62
CA ARG A 51 14.20 -5.34 7.93
C ARG A 51 13.90 -3.96 8.50
N GLU A 52 13.12 -3.16 7.73
CA GLU A 52 12.75 -1.82 8.19
C GLU A 52 12.15 -1.87 9.61
N SER A 53 12.77 -1.17 10.53
CA SER A 53 12.40 -1.12 11.94
C SER A 53 11.96 0.27 12.41
N ASP A 54 12.10 1.30 11.58
CA ASP A 54 11.64 2.64 11.90
C ASP A 54 10.12 2.71 11.78
N PRO A 55 9.39 2.97 12.89
CA PRO A 55 7.93 3.05 12.87
C PRO A 55 7.40 4.13 11.91
N THR A 56 8.10 5.25 11.79
CA THR A 56 7.70 6.35 10.90
C THR A 56 7.77 5.93 9.45
N VAL A 57 8.90 5.33 9.04
CA VAL A 57 9.06 4.80 7.68
C VAL A 57 8.01 3.71 7.40
N HIS A 58 7.78 2.83 8.36
CA HIS A 58 6.77 1.77 8.22
C HIS A 58 5.35 2.32 8.01
N ASP A 59 4.98 3.37 8.73
CA ASP A 59 3.65 3.98 8.58
C ASP A 59 3.52 4.72 7.24
N ILE A 60 4.57 5.39 6.78
CA ILE A 60 4.62 6.01 5.43
C ILE A 60 4.50 4.95 4.34
N VAL A 61 5.24 3.84 4.44
CA VAL A 61 5.17 2.74 3.47
C VAL A 61 3.77 2.13 3.42
N LYS A 62 3.14 1.90 4.57
CA LYS A 62 1.74 1.43 4.64
C LYS A 62 0.75 2.42 4.03
N ALA A 63 0.97 3.71 4.24
CA ALA A 63 0.15 4.75 3.64
C ALA A 63 0.29 4.75 2.12
N ALA A 64 1.51 4.67 1.61
CA ALA A 64 1.80 4.60 0.18
C ALA A 64 1.19 3.35 -0.48
N ASP A 65 1.24 2.19 0.16
CA ASP A 65 0.60 0.96 -0.32
C ASP A 65 -0.92 1.11 -0.44
N LYS A 66 -1.58 1.64 0.61
CA LYS A 66 -3.03 1.91 0.58
C LYS A 66 -3.40 2.98 -0.44
N LEU A 67 -2.58 4.02 -0.56
CA LEU A 67 -2.78 5.09 -1.53
C LEU A 67 -2.69 4.55 -2.96
N SER A 68 -1.72 3.70 -3.25
CA SER A 68 -1.59 3.03 -4.55
C SER A 68 -2.84 2.22 -4.90
N ALA A 69 -3.38 1.46 -3.94
CA ALA A 69 -4.63 0.73 -4.14
C ALA A 69 -5.83 1.66 -4.38
N HIS A 70 -5.91 2.80 -3.68
CA HIS A 70 -6.96 3.80 -3.86
C HIS A 70 -6.88 4.47 -5.23
N ILE A 71 -5.69 4.88 -5.67
CA ILE A 71 -5.46 5.45 -7.00
C ILE A 71 -5.91 4.46 -8.07
N LYS A 72 -5.57 3.18 -7.94
CA LYS A 72 -6.05 2.15 -8.85
C LYS A 72 -7.58 2.07 -8.92
N CYS A 73 -8.26 2.19 -7.79
CA CYS A 73 -9.73 2.26 -7.78
C CYS A 73 -10.27 3.48 -8.54
N ILE A 74 -9.64 4.65 -8.39
CA ILE A 74 -10.01 5.87 -9.13
C ILE A 74 -9.86 5.65 -10.64
N GLU A 75 -8.74 5.08 -11.08
CA GLU A 75 -8.47 4.78 -12.48
C GLU A 75 -9.50 3.80 -13.08
N GLU A 76 -9.85 2.74 -12.35
CA GLU A 76 -10.85 1.77 -12.79
C GLU A 76 -12.25 2.37 -12.89
N LEU A 77 -12.66 3.18 -11.90
CA LEU A 77 -13.93 3.90 -11.94
C LEU A 77 -14.01 4.85 -13.13
N ARG A 78 -12.92 5.55 -13.41
CA ARG A 78 -12.80 6.43 -14.58
C ARG A 78 -12.90 5.66 -15.90
N ALA A 79 -12.36 4.45 -15.95
CA ALA A 79 -12.50 3.53 -17.09
C ALA A 79 -13.92 2.95 -17.22
N GLY A 80 -14.84 3.27 -16.28
CA GLY A 80 -16.22 2.80 -16.27
C GLY A 80 -16.45 1.51 -15.49
N ASN A 81 -15.43 0.99 -14.82
CA ASN A 81 -15.54 -0.24 -14.02
C ASN A 81 -16.14 0.05 -12.63
N GLN A 82 -17.46 -0.03 -12.53
CA GLN A 82 -18.22 0.26 -11.31
C GLN A 82 -18.03 -0.78 -10.18
N GLU A 83 -17.42 -1.93 -10.46
CA GLU A 83 -17.10 -2.93 -9.42
C GLU A 83 -16.13 -2.38 -8.37
N PHE A 84 -15.35 -1.36 -8.70
CA PHE A 84 -14.41 -0.71 -7.80
C PHE A 84 -15.01 0.35 -6.88
N ALA A 85 -16.29 0.71 -7.01
CA ALA A 85 -16.92 1.78 -6.23
C ALA A 85 -16.84 1.54 -4.71
N SER A 86 -17.18 0.33 -4.27
CA SER A 86 -17.10 -0.03 -2.84
C SER A 86 -15.64 -0.04 -2.33
N ALA A 87 -14.71 -0.55 -3.12
CA ALA A 87 -13.29 -0.59 -2.77
C ALA A 87 -12.69 0.83 -2.70
N ALA A 88 -13.07 1.73 -3.60
CA ALA A 88 -12.66 3.13 -3.60
C ALA A 88 -13.08 3.83 -2.30
N GLU A 89 -14.33 3.67 -1.87
CA GLU A 89 -14.82 4.26 -0.63
C GLU A 89 -14.13 3.68 0.60
N GLN A 90 -13.95 2.36 0.66
CA GLN A 90 -13.27 1.70 1.79
C GLN A 90 -11.79 2.10 1.89
N THR A 91 -11.08 2.17 0.78
CA THR A 91 -9.68 2.61 0.76
C THR A 91 -9.55 4.07 1.14
N ARG A 92 -10.45 4.95 0.67
CA ARG A 92 -10.51 6.36 1.05
C ARG A 92 -10.68 6.53 2.56
N GLN A 93 -11.65 5.83 3.15
CA GLN A 93 -11.86 5.87 4.61
C GLN A 93 -10.64 5.35 5.38
N ALA A 94 -10.01 4.27 4.89
CA ALA A 94 -8.82 3.72 5.51
C ALA A 94 -7.64 4.69 5.49
N LEU A 95 -7.45 5.45 4.40
CA LEU A 95 -6.44 6.49 4.29
C LEU A 95 -6.70 7.65 5.25
N THR A 96 -7.92 8.18 5.28
CA THR A 96 -8.32 9.26 6.19
C THR A 96 -8.09 8.88 7.67
N ASN A 97 -8.36 7.62 8.04
CA ASN A 97 -8.17 7.13 9.40
C ASN A 97 -6.71 6.90 9.81
N MET A 98 -5.76 7.06 8.89
CA MET A 98 -4.34 6.94 9.24
C MET A 98 -3.79 8.16 9.97
N HIS A 99 -4.42 9.33 9.80
CA HIS A 99 -4.04 10.60 10.44
C HIS A 99 -2.55 10.93 10.27
N LEU A 100 -2.03 10.74 9.05
CA LEU A 100 -0.63 10.97 8.71
C LEU A 100 -0.52 12.28 7.93
N PRO A 101 0.17 13.33 8.44
CA PRO A 101 0.20 14.64 7.81
C PRO A 101 0.71 14.63 6.36
N GLU A 102 1.70 13.80 6.06
CA GLU A 102 2.26 13.64 4.71
C GLU A 102 1.23 13.06 3.75
N LEU A 103 0.43 12.11 4.22
CA LEU A 103 -0.66 11.52 3.45
C LEU A 103 -1.79 12.52 3.24
N ASP A 104 -2.19 13.24 4.29
CA ASP A 104 -3.25 14.25 4.22
C ASP A 104 -2.89 15.34 3.21
N TRP A 105 -1.64 15.79 3.22
CA TRP A 105 -1.12 16.75 2.23
C TRP A 105 -1.21 16.20 0.80
N PHE A 106 -0.82 14.94 0.58
CA PHE A 106 -0.90 14.31 -0.74
C PHE A 106 -2.34 14.17 -1.22
N LEU A 107 -3.26 13.76 -0.34
CA LEU A 107 -4.68 13.61 -0.67
C LEU A 107 -5.29 14.97 -1.09
N GLU A 108 -4.91 16.05 -0.43
CA GLU A 108 -5.42 17.38 -0.70
C GLU A 108 -4.86 17.98 -2.01
N HIS A 109 -3.56 17.78 -2.30
CA HIS A 109 -2.87 18.51 -3.37
C HIS A 109 -2.63 17.68 -4.63
N CYS A 110 -2.58 16.36 -4.53
CA CYS A 110 -2.15 15.50 -5.63
C CYS A 110 -3.23 14.53 -6.12
N LEU A 111 -4.17 14.12 -5.24
CA LEU A 111 -5.10 13.03 -5.57
C LEU A 111 -5.99 13.34 -6.77
N ASP A 112 -6.47 14.56 -6.90
CA ASP A 112 -7.35 14.98 -7.99
C ASP A 112 -6.73 14.79 -9.37
N SER A 113 -5.42 14.86 -9.50
CA SER A 113 -4.71 14.68 -10.77
C SER A 113 -4.92 13.29 -11.38
N PHE A 114 -5.09 12.26 -10.56
CA PHE A 114 -5.33 10.89 -11.01
C PHE A 114 -6.73 10.67 -11.59
N GLY A 115 -7.67 11.57 -11.30
CA GLY A 115 -9.00 11.60 -11.89
C GLY A 115 -9.08 12.38 -13.23
N LYS A 116 -8.00 13.06 -13.65
CA LYS A 116 -7.97 13.93 -14.82
C LYS A 116 -7.43 13.23 -16.07
N ASN A 117 -7.85 13.71 -17.23
CA ASN A 117 -7.23 13.36 -18.52
C ASN A 117 -5.95 14.17 -18.73
N LEU A 118 -5.09 13.74 -19.68
CA LEU A 118 -3.88 14.48 -20.03
C LEU A 118 -4.17 15.93 -20.39
N ASP A 119 -5.24 16.18 -21.12
CA ASP A 119 -5.68 17.53 -21.54
C ASP A 119 -6.19 18.40 -20.37
N GLN A 120 -6.40 17.83 -19.19
CA GLN A 120 -6.88 18.49 -17.98
C GLN A 120 -5.77 18.71 -16.93
N LEU A 121 -4.55 18.29 -17.24
CA LEU A 121 -3.39 18.39 -16.35
C LEU A 121 -2.54 19.66 -16.61
N GLU A 122 -3.12 20.70 -17.24
CA GLU A 122 -2.48 22.01 -17.42
C GLU A 122 -2.35 22.80 -16.12
#